data_fb4a04d2e742d9d333177d7d3e46bbc7
#
_entry.id   fb4a04d2e742d9d333177d7d3e46bbc7
#
_cell.length_a   1.000
_cell.length_b   1.000
_cell.length_c   1.000
_cell.angle_alpha   90.00
_cell.angle_beta   90.00
_cell.angle_gamma   90.00
#
_symmetry.space_group_name_H-M   'P 1'
#
loop_
_entity.id
_entity.type
_entity.pdbx_description
1 polymer ?
#
loop_
_entity_poly.entity_id
_entity_poly.type
_entity_poly.pdbx_seq_one_letter_code
_entity_poly.pdbx_strand_id
1 'polypeptide(L)'
;MDMIKLISVNNDEFKNEALNVYLENNYYFSKISDNPPSISNVEEDIEVIPNGVQKNQKNYRLISFNNEILGVVDYLTDYPEKDTILIGFFIIKNDKQKQGLGTKIFRHLENLFKDKKFFKI
;
A
#
# COMPACT_ATOMS: atom_id res chain seq x y z
N MET A 1 19.66 -3.63 -12.42
CA MET A 1 18.34 -4.27 -12.36
C MET A 1 17.56 -3.73 -11.17
N ASP A 2 16.32 -3.34 -11.40
CA ASP A 2 15.51 -2.77 -10.32
C ASP A 2 15.05 -3.86 -9.37
N MET A 3 15.16 -3.59 -8.07
CA MET A 3 14.74 -4.52 -7.04
C MET A 3 13.54 -3.94 -6.28
N ILE A 4 12.38 -4.55 -6.48
CA ILE A 4 11.15 -4.15 -5.81
C ILE A 4 10.79 -5.20 -4.77
N LYS A 5 10.57 -4.75 -3.53
CA LYS A 5 10.18 -5.62 -2.42
C LYS A 5 8.94 -5.09 -1.74
N LEU A 6 8.10 -5.99 -1.29
CA LEU A 6 6.95 -5.67 -0.47
C LEU A 6 7.25 -6.14 0.96
N ILE A 7 7.18 -5.22 1.91
CA ILE A 7 7.59 -5.48 3.29
C ILE A 7 6.37 -5.36 4.21
N SER A 8 6.04 -6.44 4.91
CA SER A 8 4.91 -6.43 5.85
C SER A 8 5.15 -5.42 6.97
N VAL A 9 4.13 -4.62 7.26
CA VAL A 9 4.21 -3.61 8.33
C VAL A 9 3.71 -4.26 9.63
N ASN A 10 4.64 -4.83 10.37
CA ASN A 10 4.34 -5.59 11.60
C ASN A 10 5.12 -5.11 12.83
N ASN A 11 5.75 -3.94 12.75
CA ASN A 11 6.46 -3.36 13.89
C ASN A 11 6.39 -1.83 13.82
N ASP A 12 6.82 -1.17 14.90
CA ASP A 12 6.74 0.28 15.01
C ASP A 12 7.63 1.01 14.00
N GLU A 13 8.80 0.45 13.71
CA GLU A 13 9.70 1.05 12.71
C GLU A 13 9.02 1.15 11.36
N PHE A 14 8.39 0.07 10.91
CA PHE A 14 7.72 0.05 9.62
C PHE A 14 6.44 0.88 9.61
N LYS A 15 5.74 0.98 10.76
CA LYS A 15 4.60 1.90 10.88
C LYS A 15 5.04 3.34 10.69
N ASN A 16 6.19 3.71 11.25
CA ASN A 16 6.74 5.05 11.09
C ASN A 16 7.15 5.32 9.64
N GLU A 17 7.70 4.32 8.96
CA GLU A 17 8.02 4.44 7.54
C GLU A 17 6.76 4.66 6.70
N ALA A 18 5.66 3.95 7.03
CA ALA A 18 4.38 4.16 6.37
C ALA A 18 3.86 5.57 6.62
N LEU A 19 3.98 6.05 7.86
CA LEU A 19 3.57 7.41 8.20
C LEU A 19 4.35 8.44 7.39
N ASN A 20 5.64 8.23 7.18
CA ASN A 20 6.44 9.13 6.36
C ASN A 20 5.89 9.22 4.92
N VAL A 21 5.46 8.09 4.36
CA VAL A 21 4.82 8.10 3.04
C VAL A 21 3.55 8.93 3.06
N TYR A 22 2.72 8.76 4.09
CA TYR A 22 1.50 9.55 4.27
C TYR A 22 1.81 11.05 4.34
N LEU A 23 2.78 11.41 5.17
CA LEU A 23 3.13 12.82 5.38
C LEU A 23 3.66 13.48 4.11
N GLU A 24 4.38 12.75 3.29
CA GLU A 24 4.86 13.26 2.01
C GLU A 24 3.74 13.41 0.97
N ASN A 25 2.55 12.92 1.28
CA ASN A 25 1.35 13.07 0.47
C ASN A 25 0.29 13.87 1.23
N ASN A 26 0.71 14.80 2.06
CA ASN A 26 -0.19 15.55 2.96
C ASN A 26 -1.32 16.26 2.21
N TYR A 27 -1.07 16.75 1.00
CA TYR A 27 -2.11 17.37 0.19
C TYR A 27 -3.26 16.40 -0.10
N TYR A 28 -2.94 15.15 -0.44
CA TYR A 28 -3.94 14.12 -0.66
C TYR A 28 -4.75 13.87 0.61
N PHE A 29 -4.06 13.69 1.74
CA PHE A 29 -4.72 13.36 3.01
C PHE A 29 -5.48 14.54 3.59
N SER A 30 -5.07 15.78 3.30
CA SER A 30 -5.77 16.97 3.79
C SER A 30 -7.17 17.11 3.20
N LYS A 31 -7.44 16.49 2.06
CA LYS A 31 -8.78 16.48 1.46
C LYS A 31 -9.72 15.52 2.16
N ILE A 32 -9.19 14.59 2.93
CA ILE A 32 -9.96 13.56 3.64
C ILE A 32 -10.20 13.97 5.09
N SER A 33 -9.23 14.70 5.66
CA SER A 33 -9.27 15.10 7.06
C SER A 33 -8.63 16.47 7.23
N ASP A 34 -9.13 17.26 8.19
CA ASP A 34 -8.55 18.58 8.52
C ASP A 34 -7.22 18.45 9.25
N ASN A 35 -6.89 17.26 9.75
CA ASN A 35 -5.65 17.03 10.50
C ASN A 35 -4.64 16.28 9.64
N PRO A 36 -3.32 16.54 9.84
CA PRO A 36 -2.31 15.74 9.16
C PRO A 36 -2.38 14.28 9.60
N PRO A 37 -1.93 13.35 8.74
CA PRO A 37 -1.90 11.94 9.11
C PRO A 37 -1.06 11.70 10.36
N SER A 38 -1.45 10.68 11.13
CA SER A 38 -0.76 10.29 12.35
C SER A 38 -0.56 8.77 12.37
N ILE A 39 0.19 8.30 13.34
CA ILE A 39 0.41 6.86 13.49
C ILE A 39 -0.91 6.12 13.72
N SER A 40 -1.89 6.76 14.37
CA SER A 40 -3.24 6.19 14.52
C SER A 40 -3.89 5.89 13.18
N ASN A 41 -3.70 6.76 12.19
CA ASN A 41 -4.24 6.55 10.86
C ASN A 41 -3.61 5.32 10.20
N VAL A 42 -2.30 5.16 10.34
CA VAL A 42 -1.60 3.99 9.83
C VAL A 42 -2.16 2.72 10.49
N GLU A 43 -2.31 2.74 11.81
CA GLU A 43 -2.79 1.58 12.56
C GLU A 43 -4.23 1.22 12.16
N GLU A 44 -5.10 2.22 11.99
CA GLU A 44 -6.46 1.99 11.53
C GLU A 44 -6.48 1.34 10.15
N ASP A 45 -5.65 1.84 9.23
CA ASP A 45 -5.59 1.32 7.88
C ASP A 45 -5.08 -0.12 7.84
N ILE A 46 -4.15 -0.46 8.74
CA ILE A 46 -3.64 -1.83 8.84
C ILE A 46 -4.75 -2.79 9.30
N GLU A 47 -5.60 -2.34 10.21
CA GLU A 47 -6.59 -3.21 10.86
C GLU A 47 -7.92 -3.30 10.13
N VAL A 48 -8.25 -2.32 9.29
CA VAL A 48 -9.56 -2.29 8.64
C VAL A 48 -9.69 -3.42 7.62
N ILE A 49 -10.76 -4.20 7.76
CA ILE A 49 -11.10 -5.27 6.81
C ILE A 49 -12.61 -5.27 6.58
N PRO A 50 -13.06 -5.62 5.36
CA PRO A 50 -14.50 -5.76 5.10
C PRO A 50 -15.11 -6.94 5.87
N ASN A 51 -16.43 -6.90 6.06
CA ASN A 51 -17.14 -8.02 6.66
C ASN A 51 -16.91 -9.28 5.81
N GLY A 52 -16.67 -10.40 6.51
CA GLY A 52 -16.46 -11.67 5.84
C GLY A 52 -15.02 -11.94 5.41
N VAL A 53 -14.15 -10.96 5.56
CA VAL A 53 -12.72 -11.10 5.24
C VAL A 53 -11.97 -11.50 6.51
N GLN A 54 -11.04 -12.44 6.36
CA GLN A 54 -10.18 -12.87 7.47
C GLN A 54 -8.90 -12.06 7.50
N LYS A 55 -8.28 -11.96 8.66
CA LYS A 55 -7.04 -11.20 8.86
C LYS A 55 -5.94 -11.63 7.91
N ASN A 56 -5.83 -12.92 7.62
CA ASN A 56 -4.77 -13.43 6.75
C ASN A 56 -4.96 -13.07 5.28
N GLN A 57 -6.12 -12.48 4.93
CA GLN A 57 -6.36 -11.99 3.57
C GLN A 57 -5.91 -10.54 3.40
N LYS A 58 -5.63 -9.85 4.50
CA LYS A 58 -5.22 -8.44 4.51
C LYS A 58 -3.70 -8.34 4.38
N ASN A 59 -3.25 -7.51 3.45
CA ASN A 59 -1.82 -7.30 3.19
C ASN A 59 -1.55 -5.80 3.13
N TYR A 60 -1.00 -5.26 4.21
CA TYR A 60 -0.58 -3.87 4.29
C TYR A 60 0.95 -3.87 4.26
N ARG A 61 1.52 -3.35 3.19
CA ARG A 61 2.97 -3.49 2.97
C ARG A 61 3.60 -2.19 2.52
N LEU A 62 4.85 -1.99 2.95
CA LEU A 62 5.71 -0.95 2.39
C LEU A 62 6.20 -1.42 1.03
N ILE A 63 6.41 -0.46 0.13
CA ILE A 63 7.00 -0.71 -1.17
C ILE A 63 8.44 -0.20 -1.12
N SER A 64 9.38 -1.12 -1.28
CA SER A 64 10.82 -0.80 -1.34
C SER A 64 11.27 -0.91 -2.78
N PHE A 65 12.00 0.10 -3.24
CA PHE A 65 12.57 0.15 -4.58
C PHE A 65 14.07 0.39 -4.43
N ASN A 66 14.87 -0.59 -4.82
CA ASN A 66 16.33 -0.52 -4.67
C ASN A 66 16.76 -0.12 -3.24
N ASN A 67 16.13 -0.76 -2.25
CA ASN A 67 16.36 -0.56 -0.81
C ASN A 67 15.91 0.79 -0.26
N GLU A 68 15.11 1.54 -1.02
CA GLU A 68 14.52 2.78 -0.53
C GLU A 68 13.00 2.61 -0.40
N ILE A 69 12.44 3.02 0.73
CA ILE A 69 10.98 2.96 0.93
C ILE A 69 10.34 4.09 0.13
N LEU A 70 9.52 3.73 -0.84
CA LEU A 70 8.87 4.69 -1.73
C LEU A 70 7.37 4.79 -1.56
N GLY A 71 6.74 3.80 -0.96
CA GLY A 71 5.29 3.81 -0.93
C GLY A 71 4.68 2.76 -0.02
N VAL A 72 3.36 2.68 -0.09
CA VAL A 72 2.54 1.73 0.66
C VAL A 72 1.52 1.12 -0.29
N VAL A 73 1.29 -0.17 -0.15
CA VAL A 73 0.20 -0.87 -0.84
C VAL A 73 -0.59 -1.67 0.18
N ASP A 74 -1.91 -1.61 0.06
CA ASP A 74 -2.84 -2.34 0.91
C ASP A 74 -3.76 -3.12 -0.02
N TYR A 75 -3.75 -4.45 0.10
CA TYR A 75 -4.55 -5.27 -0.78
C TYR A 75 -5.14 -6.47 -0.04
N LEU A 76 -6.23 -6.98 -0.58
CA LEU A 76 -6.88 -8.19 -0.09
C LEU A 76 -6.69 -9.30 -1.10
N THR A 77 -6.44 -10.51 -0.56
CA THR A 77 -6.39 -11.72 -1.39
C THR A 77 -7.72 -12.46 -1.30
N ASP A 78 -8.10 -13.13 -2.38
CA ASP A 78 -9.34 -13.91 -2.45
C ASP A 78 -10.58 -13.06 -2.08
N TYR A 79 -10.64 -11.85 -2.61
CA TYR A 79 -11.74 -10.92 -2.38
C TYR A 79 -11.93 -10.04 -3.60
N PRO A 80 -13.16 -9.81 -4.06
CA PRO A 80 -14.43 -10.27 -3.49
C PRO A 80 -14.74 -11.74 -3.74
N GLU A 81 -13.93 -12.42 -4.53
CA GLU A 81 -14.08 -13.84 -4.80
C GLU A 81 -12.72 -14.52 -4.82
N LYS A 82 -12.72 -15.87 -4.84
CA LYS A 82 -11.49 -16.64 -4.86
C LYS A 82 -10.59 -16.25 -6.05
N ASP A 83 -9.28 -16.31 -5.86
CA ASP A 83 -8.26 -16.01 -6.87
C ASP A 83 -8.34 -14.57 -7.39
N THR A 84 -8.75 -13.66 -6.53
CA THR A 84 -8.86 -12.24 -6.85
C THR A 84 -8.00 -11.43 -5.90
N ILE A 85 -7.37 -10.37 -6.43
CA ILE A 85 -6.63 -9.39 -5.63
C ILE A 85 -7.38 -8.07 -5.75
N LEU A 86 -7.74 -7.50 -4.61
CA LEU A 86 -8.37 -6.19 -4.57
C LEU A 86 -7.40 -5.20 -3.93
N ILE A 87 -6.95 -4.21 -4.70
CA ILE A 87 -6.11 -3.14 -4.17
C ILE A 87 -7.00 -2.03 -3.65
N GLY A 88 -6.96 -1.82 -2.33
CA GLY A 88 -7.74 -0.77 -1.68
C GLY A 88 -6.97 0.53 -1.54
N PHE A 89 -5.63 0.45 -1.48
CA PHE A 89 -4.78 1.61 -1.25
C PHE A 89 -3.42 1.39 -1.90
N PHE A 90 -2.98 2.37 -2.68
CA PHE A 90 -1.67 2.33 -3.33
C PHE A 90 -1.18 3.76 -3.44
N ILE A 91 -0.08 4.07 -2.76
CA ILE A 91 0.45 5.43 -2.76
C ILE A 91 1.98 5.40 -2.82
N ILE A 92 2.53 6.27 -3.65
CA ILE A 92 3.97 6.47 -3.79
C ILE A 92 4.29 7.88 -3.29
N LYS A 93 5.43 8.04 -2.63
CA LYS A 93 5.88 9.34 -2.15
C LYS A 93 5.79 10.39 -3.25
N ASN A 94 5.29 11.58 -2.90
CA ASN A 94 4.96 12.61 -3.87
C ASN A 94 6.15 13.00 -4.76
N ASP A 95 7.34 13.10 -4.19
CA ASP A 95 8.55 13.47 -4.93
C ASP A 95 9.00 12.39 -5.93
N LYS A 96 8.44 11.18 -5.83
CA LYS A 96 8.78 10.05 -6.71
C LYS A 96 7.72 9.77 -7.77
N GLN A 97 6.54 10.36 -7.65
CA GLN A 97 5.42 10.06 -8.55
C GLN A 97 5.70 10.45 -9.99
N LYS A 98 6.41 11.55 -10.20
CA LYS A 98 6.66 12.09 -11.54
C LYS A 98 7.73 11.34 -12.33
N GLN A 99 8.36 10.33 -11.72
CA GLN A 99 9.43 9.58 -12.35
C GLN A 99 8.95 8.29 -13.03
N GLY A 100 7.63 8.09 -13.11
CA GLY A 100 7.05 6.88 -13.68
C GLY A 100 7.20 5.66 -12.80
N LEU A 101 7.64 5.83 -11.56
CA LEU A 101 7.86 4.72 -10.63
C LEU A 101 6.56 4.04 -10.23
N GLY A 102 5.48 4.81 -10.07
CA GLY A 102 4.18 4.23 -9.73
C GLY A 102 3.72 3.21 -10.76
N THR A 103 3.85 3.54 -12.04
CA THR A 103 3.50 2.63 -13.13
C THR A 103 4.39 1.39 -13.12
N LYS A 104 5.69 1.58 -12.93
CA LYS A 104 6.65 0.47 -12.89
C LYS A 104 6.33 -0.49 -11.74
N ILE A 105 6.06 0.07 -10.56
CA ILE A 105 5.75 -0.73 -9.37
C ILE A 105 4.41 -1.44 -9.56
N PHE A 106 3.41 -0.76 -10.09
CA PHE A 106 2.10 -1.36 -10.33
C PHE A 106 2.20 -2.54 -11.30
N ARG A 107 3.01 -2.41 -12.35
CA ARG A 107 3.26 -3.51 -13.28
C ARG A 107 3.94 -4.69 -12.60
N HIS A 108 4.82 -4.40 -11.64
CA HIS A 108 5.44 -5.46 -10.85
C HIS A 108 4.39 -6.22 -10.05
N LEU A 109 3.43 -5.52 -9.45
CA LEU A 109 2.33 -6.14 -8.72
C LEU A 109 1.47 -7.00 -9.63
N GLU A 110 1.12 -6.47 -10.80
CA GLU A 110 0.34 -7.24 -11.78
C GLU A 110 1.07 -8.52 -12.18
N ASN A 111 2.37 -8.44 -12.40
CA ASN A 111 3.17 -9.60 -12.76
C ASN A 111 3.26 -10.61 -11.61
N LEU A 112 3.37 -10.11 -10.38
CA LEU A 112 3.43 -10.95 -9.18
C LEU A 112 2.14 -11.75 -9.00
N PHE A 113 1.00 -11.17 -9.37
CA PHE A 113 -0.31 -11.79 -9.25
C PHE A 113 -0.93 -12.15 -10.60
N LYS A 114 -0.09 -12.47 -11.59
CA LYS A 114 -0.54 -12.67 -12.98
C LYS A 114 -1.61 -13.75 -13.16
N ASP A 115 -1.66 -14.71 -12.25
CA ASP A 115 -2.64 -15.79 -12.30
C ASP A 115 -3.93 -15.46 -11.55
N LYS A 116 -4.07 -14.24 -11.08
CA LYS A 116 -5.22 -13.79 -10.31
C LYS A 116 -6.00 -12.73 -11.08
N LYS A 117 -7.30 -12.63 -10.80
CA LYS A 117 -8.07 -11.47 -11.23
C LYS A 117 -7.62 -10.27 -10.39
N PHE A 118 -7.59 -9.11 -10.99
CA PHE A 118 -7.00 -7.94 -10.37
C PHE A 118 -8.00 -6.79 -10.40
N PHE A 119 -8.42 -6.33 -9.22
CA PHE A 119 -9.31 -5.19 -9.08
C PHE A 119 -8.64 -4.07 -8.29
N LYS A 120 -8.98 -2.84 -8.63
CA LYS A 120 -8.42 -1.65 -8.04
C LYS A 120 -9.55 -0.70 -7.68
N ILE A 121 -9.54 -0.19 -6.46
CA ILE A 121 -10.50 0.81 -6.02
C ILE A 121 -9.93 2.21 -6.21
#